data_ac4fa49f4e5c160321f1c2274cd21fc4
#
_entry.id   ac4fa49f4e5c160321f1c2274cd21fc4
#
_cell.length_a   1.000
_cell.length_b   1.000
_cell.length_c   1.000
_cell.angle_alpha   90.00
_cell.angle_beta   90.00
_cell.angle_gamma   90.00
#
_symmetry.space_group_name_H-M   'P 1'
#
loop_
_entity.id
_entity.type
_entity.pdbx_description
1 polymer ?
#
loop_
_entity_poly.entity_id
_entity_poly.type
_entity_poly.pdbx_seq_one_letter_code
_entity_poly.pdbx_strand_id
1 'polypeptide(L)'
;DNANYFRDFYDWFKTEEDIELRGLRDNRKYKNPRLDCVRAAIERMIKGYHNLRIELSPSRMLLTNDEGMDLQIEQLSGGYKAVLSVVADIAKRLSIANPHSLNPLEEEAVILIDELDLHLHPKWQKTIVEDLKRTFPNCQFIISTHSPFIIQALSASELYDMSVMQYAGE
;
A
#
# COMPACT_ATOMS: atom_id res chain seq x y z
N ASP A 1 7.69 8.40 12.64
CA ASP A 1 6.88 9.63 12.44
C ASP A 1 6.23 9.58 11.06
N ASN A 2 4.89 9.43 11.01
CA ASN A 2 4.13 9.31 9.75
C ASN A 2 4.35 10.51 8.79
N ALA A 3 4.64 11.70 9.32
CA ALA A 3 4.88 12.91 8.51
C ALA A 3 6.18 12.81 7.69
N ASN A 4 7.24 12.26 8.26
CA ASN A 4 8.52 12.07 7.55
C ASN A 4 8.39 10.99 6.48
N TYR A 5 7.69 9.88 6.78
CA TYR A 5 7.46 8.82 5.83
C TYR A 5 6.70 9.32 4.58
N PHE A 6 5.62 10.11 4.80
CA PHE A 6 4.82 10.62 3.69
C PHE A 6 5.61 11.58 2.79
N ARG A 7 6.51 12.38 3.38
CA ARG A 7 7.41 13.26 2.65
C ARG A 7 8.42 12.48 1.80
N ASP A 8 9.06 11.45 2.39
CA ASP A 8 10.02 10.60 1.66
C ASP A 8 9.34 9.82 0.53
N PHE A 9 8.10 9.37 0.74
CA PHE A 9 7.31 8.74 -0.30
C PHE A 9 6.96 9.72 -1.43
N TYR A 10 6.54 10.93 -1.08
CA TYR A 10 6.24 11.99 -2.04
C TYR A 10 7.46 12.32 -2.93
N ASP A 11 8.61 12.54 -2.32
CA ASP A 11 9.85 12.89 -3.03
C ASP A 11 10.31 11.75 -3.95
N TRP A 12 10.20 10.51 -3.48
CA TRP A 12 10.47 9.33 -4.31
C TRP A 12 9.50 9.22 -5.48
N PHE A 13 8.21 9.34 -5.23
CA PHE A 13 7.17 9.23 -6.26
C PHE A 13 7.34 10.31 -7.34
N LYS A 14 7.63 11.53 -6.94
CA LYS A 14 7.93 12.65 -7.84
C LYS A 14 9.14 12.35 -8.73
N THR A 15 10.20 11.79 -8.15
CA THR A 15 11.39 11.41 -8.90
C THR A 15 11.08 10.34 -9.95
N GLU A 16 10.29 9.35 -9.59
CA GLU A 16 9.88 8.29 -10.53
C GLU A 16 8.92 8.82 -11.61
N GLU A 17 8.03 9.78 -11.31
CA GLU A 17 7.21 10.46 -12.34
C GLU A 17 8.07 11.28 -13.32
N ASP A 18 9.10 11.97 -12.84
CA ASP A 18 10.05 12.69 -13.70
C ASP A 18 10.78 11.71 -14.65
N ILE A 19 11.13 10.51 -14.18
CA ILE A 19 11.71 9.44 -15.01
C ILE A 19 10.68 8.98 -16.05
N GLU A 20 9.43 8.75 -15.66
CA GLU A 20 8.36 8.35 -16.57
C GLU A 20 8.14 9.40 -17.67
N LEU A 21 8.07 10.68 -17.31
CA LEU A 21 7.92 11.78 -18.25
C LEU A 21 9.08 11.90 -19.24
N ARG A 22 10.31 11.65 -18.79
CA ARG A 22 11.49 11.60 -19.68
C ARG A 22 11.41 10.41 -20.63
N GLY A 23 11.06 9.23 -20.14
CA GLY A 23 10.89 8.04 -20.96
C GLY A 23 9.81 8.18 -22.03
N LEU A 24 8.73 8.91 -21.74
CA LEU A 24 7.65 9.22 -22.69
C LEU A 24 8.10 10.09 -23.88
N ARG A 25 9.19 10.86 -23.75
CA ARG A 25 9.77 11.63 -24.87
C ARG A 25 10.36 10.72 -25.94
N ASP A 26 11.00 9.63 -25.48
CA ASP A 26 11.67 8.66 -26.38
C ASP A 26 10.69 7.56 -26.84
N ASN A 27 9.79 7.16 -25.97
CA ASN A 27 8.79 6.14 -26.24
C ASN A 27 7.42 6.57 -25.66
N ARG A 28 6.49 6.95 -26.52
CA ARG A 28 5.12 7.40 -26.13
C ARG A 28 4.30 6.37 -25.34
N LYS A 29 4.74 5.11 -25.31
CA LYS A 29 4.10 4.03 -24.56
C LYS A 29 4.89 3.63 -23.31
N TYR A 30 5.95 4.38 -22.99
CA TYR A 30 6.75 4.08 -21.81
C TYR A 30 5.88 4.22 -20.54
N LYS A 31 6.03 3.25 -19.67
CA LYS A 31 5.49 3.27 -18.30
C LYS A 31 6.62 2.96 -17.35
N ASN A 32 6.68 3.68 -16.24
CA ASN A 32 7.65 3.38 -15.21
C ASN A 32 7.18 2.19 -14.37
N PRO A 33 7.85 1.01 -14.42
CA PRO A 33 7.39 -0.18 -13.73
C PRO A 33 7.24 0.00 -12.21
N ARG A 34 8.04 0.89 -11.60
CA ARG A 34 7.96 1.18 -10.17
C ARG A 34 6.71 1.95 -9.83
N LEU A 35 6.35 2.96 -10.63
CA LEU A 35 5.11 3.71 -10.46
C LEU A 35 3.90 2.83 -10.71
N ASP A 36 3.92 2.04 -11.78
CA ASP A 36 2.82 1.13 -12.11
C ASP A 36 2.59 0.11 -10.97
N CYS A 37 3.65 -0.39 -10.36
CA CYS A 37 3.57 -1.26 -9.19
C CYS A 37 2.83 -0.58 -8.02
N VAL A 38 3.23 0.63 -7.66
CA VAL A 38 2.60 1.37 -6.55
C VAL A 38 1.17 1.77 -6.89
N ARG A 39 0.91 2.27 -8.09
CA ARG A 39 -0.44 2.63 -8.55
C ARG A 39 -1.37 1.43 -8.51
N ALA A 40 -0.93 0.29 -9.06
CA ALA A 40 -1.71 -0.96 -9.04
C ALA A 40 -2.00 -1.47 -7.63
N ALA A 41 -1.03 -1.40 -6.72
CA ALA A 41 -1.23 -1.80 -5.32
C ALA A 41 -2.30 -0.94 -4.64
N ILE A 42 -2.24 0.38 -4.84
CA ILE A 42 -3.20 1.32 -4.25
C ILE A 42 -4.62 1.08 -4.82
N GLU A 43 -4.75 0.90 -6.13
CA GLU A 43 -6.04 0.61 -6.78
C GLU A 43 -6.65 -0.71 -6.30
N ARG A 44 -5.83 -1.76 -6.07
CA ARG A 44 -6.29 -3.05 -5.53
C ARG A 44 -6.77 -2.94 -4.08
N MET A 45 -6.10 -2.11 -3.27
CA MET A 45 -6.40 -1.95 -1.84
C MET A 45 -7.51 -0.95 -1.56
N ILE A 46 -7.52 0.18 -2.26
CA ILE A 46 -8.42 1.30 -1.99
C ILE A 46 -9.45 1.38 -3.11
N LYS A 47 -10.49 0.56 -2.99
CA LYS A 47 -11.57 0.53 -3.99
C LYS A 47 -12.20 1.90 -4.18
N GLY A 48 -12.46 2.25 -5.43
CA GLY A 48 -13.07 3.54 -5.77
C GLY A 48 -12.08 4.67 -5.97
N TYR A 49 -10.78 4.39 -5.92
CA TYR A 49 -9.73 5.37 -6.16
C TYR A 49 -8.66 4.83 -7.09
N HIS A 50 -8.23 5.66 -8.04
CA HIS A 50 -7.23 5.32 -9.05
C HIS A 50 -6.39 6.54 -9.42
N ASN A 51 -5.44 6.37 -10.36
CA ASN A 51 -4.67 7.46 -10.96
C ASN A 51 -3.91 8.32 -9.94
N LEU A 52 -3.13 7.67 -9.05
CA LEU A 52 -2.23 8.39 -8.15
C LEU A 52 -1.19 9.14 -8.99
N ARG A 53 -1.07 10.46 -8.76
CA ARG A 53 -0.17 11.35 -9.48
C ARG A 53 0.20 12.59 -8.69
N ILE A 54 1.24 13.29 -9.14
CA ILE A 54 1.59 14.61 -8.61
C ILE A 54 1.19 15.69 -9.61
N GLU A 55 0.45 16.68 -9.13
CA GLU A 55 0.23 17.95 -9.83
C GLU A 55 1.33 18.92 -9.40
N LEU A 56 1.88 19.69 -10.37
CA LEU A 56 3.07 20.51 -10.11
C LEU A 56 2.76 21.95 -9.70
N SER A 57 1.54 22.45 -9.95
CA SER A 57 1.21 23.86 -9.69
C SER A 57 -0.20 24.03 -9.12
N PRO A 58 -0.38 24.05 -7.80
CA PRO A 58 0.61 23.82 -6.72
C PRO A 58 1.03 22.35 -6.64
N SER A 59 2.22 22.08 -6.10
CA SER A 59 2.73 20.73 -5.96
C SER A 59 1.92 19.97 -4.90
N ARG A 60 1.16 18.94 -5.34
CA ARG A 60 0.26 18.13 -4.48
C ARG A 60 0.04 16.75 -5.06
N MET A 61 -0.15 15.77 -4.21
CA MET A 61 -0.43 14.39 -4.61
C MET A 61 -1.95 14.17 -4.68
N LEU A 62 -2.41 13.66 -5.81
CA LEU A 62 -3.82 13.49 -6.14
C LEU A 62 -4.17 12.04 -6.37
N LEU A 63 -5.38 11.66 -5.95
CA LEU A 63 -6.10 10.46 -6.35
C LEU A 63 -7.40 10.84 -7.02
N THR A 64 -7.78 10.13 -8.07
CA THR A 64 -9.07 10.32 -8.76
C THR A 64 -10.04 9.27 -8.21
N ASN A 65 -11.27 9.67 -7.86
CA ASN A 65 -12.31 8.71 -7.48
C ASN A 65 -13.09 8.21 -8.73
N ASP A 66 -13.97 7.21 -8.53
CA ASP A 66 -14.76 6.62 -9.61
C ASP A 66 -15.75 7.61 -10.26
N GLU A 67 -16.05 8.73 -9.60
CA GLU A 67 -16.87 9.83 -10.13
C GLU A 67 -16.04 10.81 -10.98
N GLY A 68 -14.73 10.57 -11.11
CA GLY A 68 -13.80 11.41 -11.85
C GLY A 68 -13.35 12.66 -11.10
N MET A 69 -13.59 12.76 -9.79
CA MET A 69 -13.12 13.88 -8.97
C MET A 69 -11.72 13.62 -8.45
N ASP A 70 -10.88 14.63 -8.52
CA ASP A 70 -9.54 14.63 -7.95
C ASP A 70 -9.58 15.07 -6.49
N LEU A 71 -9.00 14.24 -5.64
CA LEU A 71 -8.87 14.48 -4.21
C LEU A 71 -7.39 14.56 -3.85
N GLN A 72 -7.03 15.56 -3.06
CA GLN A 72 -5.69 15.61 -2.45
C GLN A 72 -5.62 14.54 -1.37
N ILE A 73 -4.45 13.90 -1.24
CA ILE A 73 -4.25 12.86 -0.21
C ILE A 73 -4.52 13.42 1.20
N GLU A 74 -4.21 14.69 1.42
CA GLU A 74 -4.47 15.38 2.68
C GLU A 74 -5.97 15.44 3.04
N GLN A 75 -6.85 15.40 2.05
CA GLN A 75 -8.32 15.42 2.22
C GLN A 75 -8.90 14.04 2.58
N LEU A 76 -8.12 12.97 2.41
CA LEU A 76 -8.55 11.63 2.78
C LEU A 76 -8.66 11.49 4.30
N SER A 77 -9.57 10.63 4.76
CA SER A 77 -9.67 10.31 6.18
C SER A 77 -8.38 9.65 6.71
N GLY A 78 -8.17 9.71 8.03
CA GLY A 78 -7.00 9.11 8.68
C GLY A 78 -6.83 7.62 8.33
N GLY A 79 -7.92 6.87 8.28
CA GLY A 79 -7.89 5.45 7.91
C GLY A 79 -7.42 5.20 6.47
N TYR A 80 -7.89 5.98 5.51
CA TYR A 80 -7.40 5.91 4.12
C TYR A 80 -5.91 6.22 4.02
N LYS A 81 -5.46 7.27 4.73
CA LYS A 81 -4.03 7.64 4.76
C LYS A 81 -3.16 6.53 5.35
N ALA A 82 -3.62 5.89 6.44
CA ALA A 82 -2.89 4.79 7.06
C ALA A 82 -2.75 3.59 6.11
N VAL A 83 -3.86 3.15 5.49
CA VAL A 83 -3.83 2.07 4.49
C VAL A 83 -2.92 2.42 3.32
N LEU A 84 -3.07 3.64 2.78
CA LEU A 84 -2.26 4.11 1.64
C LEU A 84 -0.78 4.10 1.97
N SER A 85 -0.39 4.55 3.17
CA SER A 85 1.01 4.56 3.60
C SER A 85 1.61 3.17 3.66
N VAL A 86 0.91 2.20 4.27
CA VAL A 86 1.37 0.80 4.37
C VAL A 86 1.52 0.17 2.98
N VAL A 87 0.48 0.30 2.16
CA VAL A 87 0.45 -0.32 0.82
C VAL A 87 1.50 0.29 -0.10
N ALA A 88 1.63 1.61 -0.09
CA ALA A 88 2.60 2.33 -0.90
C ALA A 88 4.05 1.96 -0.51
N ASP A 89 4.33 1.80 0.80
CA ASP A 89 5.65 1.38 1.27
C ASP A 89 5.99 -0.04 0.82
N ILE A 90 5.08 -0.98 0.99
CA ILE A 90 5.28 -2.36 0.56
C ILE A 90 5.53 -2.41 -0.96
N ALA A 91 4.67 -1.81 -1.76
CA ALA A 91 4.78 -1.81 -3.22
C ALA A 91 6.07 -1.13 -3.70
N LYS A 92 6.43 0.01 -3.11
CA LYS A 92 7.69 0.69 -3.37
C LYS A 92 8.89 -0.22 -3.09
N ARG A 93 8.94 -0.87 -1.93
CA ARG A 93 10.04 -1.77 -1.56
C ARG A 93 10.13 -2.98 -2.48
N LEU A 94 9.00 -3.61 -2.81
CA LEU A 94 8.96 -4.72 -3.76
C LEU A 94 9.47 -4.30 -5.14
N SER A 95 9.08 -3.13 -5.63
CA SER A 95 9.53 -2.62 -6.94
C SER A 95 11.03 -2.29 -6.98
N ILE A 96 11.59 -1.85 -5.85
CA ILE A 96 13.04 -1.56 -5.73
C ILE A 96 13.83 -2.86 -5.60
N ALA A 97 13.34 -3.81 -4.81
CA ALA A 97 14.00 -5.10 -4.60
C ALA A 97 14.01 -5.99 -5.86
N ASN A 98 13.01 -5.81 -6.73
CA ASN A 98 12.82 -6.63 -7.93
C ASN A 98 12.84 -5.78 -9.22
N PRO A 99 13.96 -5.12 -9.56
CA PRO A 99 14.00 -4.13 -10.64
C PRO A 99 13.79 -4.71 -12.05
N HIS A 100 13.90 -6.04 -12.20
CA HIS A 100 13.71 -6.75 -13.46
C HIS A 100 12.40 -7.51 -13.54
N SER A 101 11.59 -7.49 -12.49
CA SER A 101 10.29 -8.13 -12.48
C SER A 101 9.28 -7.33 -13.31
N LEU A 102 8.48 -8.05 -14.10
CA LEU A 102 7.36 -7.47 -14.85
C LEU A 102 6.14 -7.21 -13.94
N ASN A 103 6.07 -7.89 -12.80
CA ASN A 103 5.00 -7.74 -11.82
C ASN A 103 5.54 -7.85 -10.39
N PRO A 104 6.16 -6.78 -9.86
CA PRO A 104 6.75 -6.80 -8.52
C PRO A 104 5.75 -7.12 -7.38
N LEU A 105 4.45 -6.93 -7.58
CA LEU A 105 3.43 -7.26 -6.59
C LEU A 105 3.25 -8.78 -6.37
N GLU A 106 3.71 -9.60 -7.32
CA GLU A 106 3.65 -11.07 -7.25
C GLU A 106 4.99 -11.69 -6.81
N GLU A 107 5.97 -10.88 -6.47
CA GLU A 107 7.24 -11.38 -5.96
C GLU A 107 7.15 -11.82 -4.50
N GLU A 108 8.01 -12.78 -4.14
CA GLU A 108 8.07 -13.31 -2.78
C GLU A 108 8.77 -12.33 -1.82
N ALA A 109 8.17 -12.14 -0.64
CA ALA A 109 8.79 -11.36 0.43
C ALA A 109 8.23 -11.79 1.80
N VAL A 110 8.98 -11.52 2.86
CA VAL A 110 8.50 -11.57 4.24
C VAL A 110 8.32 -10.15 4.75
N ILE A 111 7.11 -9.82 5.17
CA ILE A 111 6.71 -8.48 5.57
C ILE A 111 6.28 -8.50 7.02
N LEU A 112 6.97 -7.71 7.84
CA LEU A 112 6.65 -7.54 9.25
C LEU A 112 5.92 -6.21 9.43
N ILE A 113 4.74 -6.26 10.05
CA ILE A 113 3.93 -5.08 10.35
C ILE A 113 3.61 -5.10 11.85
N ASP A 114 4.07 -4.09 12.55
CA ASP A 114 3.76 -3.90 13.96
C ASP A 114 2.52 -3.03 14.10
N GLU A 115 1.60 -3.44 14.98
CA GLU A 115 0.36 -2.73 15.30
C GLU A 115 -0.46 -2.32 14.05
N LEU A 116 -0.79 -3.29 13.18
CA LEU A 116 -1.53 -3.04 11.92
C LEU A 116 -2.87 -2.30 12.14
N ASP A 117 -3.49 -2.46 13.31
CA ASP A 117 -4.75 -1.80 13.67
C ASP A 117 -4.59 -0.32 14.02
N LEU A 118 -3.37 0.16 14.25
CA LEU A 118 -3.13 1.54 14.66
C LEU A 118 -3.66 2.53 13.60
N HIS A 119 -4.52 3.44 14.05
CA HIS A 119 -5.21 4.44 13.20
C HIS A 119 -6.18 3.90 12.15
N LEU A 120 -6.42 2.59 12.09
CA LEU A 120 -7.43 2.01 11.20
C LEU A 120 -8.83 2.08 11.81
N HIS A 121 -9.78 2.57 11.00
CA HIS A 121 -11.20 2.46 11.39
C HIS A 121 -11.64 0.99 11.41
N PRO A 122 -12.54 0.56 12.34
CA PRO A 122 -13.00 -0.83 12.46
C PRO A 122 -13.45 -1.48 11.14
N LYS A 123 -14.00 -0.70 10.22
CA LYS A 123 -14.37 -1.20 8.89
C LYS A 123 -13.15 -1.74 8.10
N TRP A 124 -12.01 -1.05 8.18
CA TRP A 124 -10.77 -1.48 7.56
C TRP A 124 -10.13 -2.66 8.29
N GLN A 125 -10.19 -2.66 9.62
CA GLN A 125 -9.61 -3.76 10.42
C GLN A 125 -10.22 -5.12 10.09
N LYS A 126 -11.47 -5.17 9.61
CA LYS A 126 -12.14 -6.43 9.21
C LYS A 126 -11.65 -7.01 7.89
N THR A 127 -11.08 -6.21 7.00
CA THR A 127 -10.74 -6.63 5.64
C THR A 127 -9.28 -6.48 5.30
N ILE A 128 -8.52 -5.70 6.09
CA ILE A 128 -7.15 -5.29 5.75
C ILE A 128 -6.22 -6.46 5.46
N VAL A 129 -6.28 -7.55 6.24
CA VAL A 129 -5.39 -8.69 6.07
C VAL A 129 -5.71 -9.43 4.76
N GLU A 130 -6.98 -9.66 4.47
CA GLU A 130 -7.40 -10.29 3.20
C GLU A 130 -7.09 -9.39 2.00
N ASP A 131 -7.25 -8.08 2.16
CA ASP A 131 -6.91 -7.13 1.11
C ASP A 131 -5.39 -7.09 0.85
N LEU A 132 -4.54 -7.20 1.90
CA LEU A 132 -3.09 -7.34 1.77
C LEU A 132 -2.70 -8.64 1.06
N LYS A 133 -3.25 -9.79 1.47
CA LYS A 133 -3.01 -11.09 0.83
C LYS A 133 -3.41 -11.08 -0.66
N ARG A 134 -4.54 -10.46 -0.97
CA ARG A 134 -5.00 -10.33 -2.37
C ARG A 134 -4.08 -9.43 -3.20
N THR A 135 -3.56 -8.37 -2.60
CA THR A 135 -2.71 -7.39 -3.30
C THR A 135 -1.30 -7.91 -3.51
N PHE A 136 -0.77 -8.67 -2.55
CA PHE A 136 0.58 -9.23 -2.51
C PHE A 136 0.52 -10.75 -2.28
N PRO A 137 0.09 -11.54 -3.28
CA PRO A 137 -0.32 -12.92 -3.07
C PRO A 137 0.80 -13.88 -2.66
N ASN A 138 2.05 -13.55 -2.98
CA ASN A 138 3.22 -14.39 -2.67
C ASN A 138 4.03 -13.85 -1.47
N CYS A 139 3.53 -12.82 -0.79
CA CYS A 139 4.17 -12.31 0.42
C CYS A 139 3.69 -13.05 1.67
N GLN A 140 4.62 -13.38 2.55
CA GLN A 140 4.31 -13.82 3.90
C GLN A 140 4.21 -12.61 4.83
N PHE A 141 3.07 -12.45 5.49
CA PHE A 141 2.86 -11.39 6.48
C PHE A 141 3.03 -11.92 7.89
N ILE A 142 3.80 -11.21 8.71
CA ILE A 142 3.91 -11.40 10.15
C ILE A 142 3.42 -10.09 10.79
N ILE A 143 2.28 -10.15 11.44
CA ILE A 143 1.54 -8.95 11.87
C ILE A 143 1.28 -9.01 13.36
N SER A 144 1.63 -7.97 14.12
CA SER A 144 1.11 -7.77 15.48
C SER A 144 -0.17 -6.94 15.46
N THR A 145 -1.10 -7.27 16.33
CA THR A 145 -2.34 -6.51 16.50
C THR A 145 -2.98 -6.73 17.86
N HIS A 146 -3.66 -5.72 18.38
CA HIS A 146 -4.54 -5.80 19.54
C HIS A 146 -6.02 -5.73 19.14
N SER A 147 -6.34 -5.69 17.84
CA SER A 147 -7.71 -5.53 17.36
C SER A 147 -8.50 -6.84 17.39
N PRO A 148 -9.62 -6.88 18.12
CA PRO A 148 -10.53 -8.03 18.05
C PRO A 148 -11.15 -8.20 16.65
N PHE A 149 -11.26 -7.13 15.86
CA PHE A 149 -11.81 -7.21 14.50
C PHE A 149 -10.86 -7.91 13.53
N ILE A 150 -9.55 -7.69 13.65
CA ILE A 150 -8.54 -8.41 12.86
C ILE A 150 -8.51 -9.87 13.29
N ILE A 151 -8.47 -10.13 14.61
CA ILE A 151 -8.42 -11.48 15.18
C ILE A 151 -9.64 -12.30 14.72
N GLN A 152 -10.85 -11.75 14.77
CA GLN A 152 -12.07 -12.43 14.33
C GLN A 152 -12.15 -12.71 12.82
N ALA A 153 -11.40 -11.98 12.02
CA ALA A 153 -11.38 -12.15 10.56
C ALA A 153 -10.42 -13.28 10.10
N LEU A 154 -9.60 -13.82 11.01
CA LEU A 154 -8.59 -14.83 10.70
C LEU A 154 -8.99 -16.21 11.20
N SER A 155 -8.46 -17.26 10.56
CA SER A 155 -8.57 -18.63 11.04
C SER A 155 -7.64 -18.88 12.23
N ALA A 156 -7.93 -19.88 13.05
CA ALA A 156 -7.13 -20.22 14.21
C ALA A 156 -5.67 -20.56 13.84
N SER A 157 -5.45 -21.18 12.68
CA SER A 157 -4.11 -21.52 12.17
C SER A 157 -3.26 -20.30 11.75
N GLU A 158 -3.87 -19.13 11.62
CA GLU A 158 -3.20 -17.87 11.30
C GLU A 158 -2.94 -17.02 12.54
N LEU A 159 -3.45 -17.43 13.70
CA LEU A 159 -3.36 -16.70 14.95
C LEU A 159 -2.34 -17.35 15.87
N TYR A 160 -1.33 -16.58 16.29
CA TYR A 160 -0.38 -16.97 17.31
C TYR A 160 -0.57 -16.11 18.55
N ASP A 161 -0.94 -16.76 19.68
CA ASP A 161 -1.13 -16.06 20.94
C ASP A 161 0.19 -15.94 21.69
N MET A 162 0.72 -14.74 21.75
CA MET A 162 1.99 -14.45 22.42
C MET A 162 1.92 -14.64 23.94
N SER A 163 0.74 -14.62 24.57
CA SER A 163 0.58 -14.78 26.01
C SER A 163 0.80 -16.24 26.46
N VAL A 164 0.42 -17.20 25.59
CA VAL A 164 0.57 -18.63 25.83
C VAL A 164 1.61 -19.29 24.93
N MET A 165 2.18 -18.52 24.01
CA MET A 165 3.24 -18.97 23.07
C MET A 165 2.81 -20.16 22.20
N GLN A 166 1.56 -20.15 21.72
CA GLN A 166 1.00 -21.22 20.88
C GLN A 166 -0.01 -20.69 19.86
N TYR A 167 -0.36 -21.49 18.85
CA TYR A 167 -1.42 -21.17 17.92
C TYR A 167 -2.81 -21.30 18.58
N ALA A 168 -3.74 -20.44 18.18
CA ALA A 168 -5.06 -20.36 18.81
C ALA A 168 -5.94 -21.62 18.66
N GLY A 169 -5.55 -22.58 17.83
CA GLY A 169 -6.25 -23.86 17.63
C GLY A 169 -5.62 -25.08 18.31
N GLU A 170 -4.57 -24.90 19.10
CA GLU A 170 -3.84 -25.97 19.78
C GLU A 170 -4.16 -26.06 21.28
#